data_fc62ebadda7176becbdf19f5cb8a2589
#
_entry.id   fc62ebadda7176becbdf19f5cb8a2589
#
_cell.length_a   1.000
_cell.length_b   1.000
_cell.length_c   1.000
_cell.angle_alpha   90.00
_cell.angle_beta   90.00
_cell.angle_gamma   90.00
#
_symmetry.space_group_name_H-M   'P 1'
#
loop_
_entity.id
_entity.type
_entity.pdbx_description
1 polymer ?
#
loop_
_entity_poly.entity_id
_entity_poly.type
_entity_poly.pdbx_seq_one_letter_code
_entity_poly.pdbx_strand_id
1 'polypeptide(L)'
;MNIVDNEATTVEEGENNYTFGSAEYGYFDVNNNVIYKSGTTITVTENMEFTSINTLSIEATKGVGIRFADSSGLRFKATITTDNKTALNSDAITEGFLITTNDIYTENRFNGKVLTVENKPEDGKKWFNDEEGKYCGSVVNIVDYTRKFVAKAYVTINYVNADAETLESDVVGYKSISGVANYIIDNGFIGNYDEKAQALINKFAGK
;
A
#
# COMPACT_ATOMS: atom_id res chain seq x y z
N MET A 1 -12.49 30.99 -8.67
CA MET A 1 -13.00 30.00 -7.72
C MET A 1 -11.87 29.58 -6.83
N ASN A 2 -11.95 29.76 -5.51
CA ASN A 2 -10.88 29.40 -4.59
C ASN A 2 -11.20 28.00 -4.05
N ILE A 3 -10.39 27.02 -4.45
CA ILE A 3 -10.42 25.69 -3.81
C ILE A 3 -9.79 25.88 -2.44
N VAL A 4 -10.57 25.71 -1.39
CA VAL A 4 -10.06 25.68 -0.01
C VAL A 4 -9.63 24.25 0.25
N ASP A 5 -8.44 24.08 0.83
CA ASP A 5 -7.85 22.77 1.14
C ASP A 5 -8.88 21.80 1.73
N ASN A 6 -9.06 20.65 1.07
CA ASN A 6 -9.95 19.55 1.41
C ASN A 6 -11.47 19.85 1.40
N GLU A 7 -11.93 21.00 0.92
CA GLU A 7 -13.35 21.20 0.63
C GLU A 7 -13.65 20.75 -0.81
N ALA A 8 -14.78 20.05 -0.98
CA ALA A 8 -15.26 19.64 -2.28
C ALA A 8 -15.59 20.88 -3.14
N THR A 9 -15.12 20.90 -4.38
CA THR A 9 -15.46 21.93 -5.35
C THR A 9 -16.47 21.35 -6.33
N THR A 10 -17.64 21.97 -6.41
CA THR A 10 -18.69 21.60 -7.37
C THR A 10 -18.52 22.44 -8.64
N VAL A 11 -18.51 21.77 -9.79
CA VAL A 11 -18.58 22.39 -11.11
C VAL A 11 -19.93 22.06 -11.72
N GLU A 12 -20.73 23.11 -12.01
CA GLU A 12 -22.06 22.94 -12.52
C GLU A 12 -22.08 22.60 -14.01
N GLU A 13 -23.10 21.87 -14.43
CA GLU A 13 -23.40 21.57 -15.84
C GLU A 13 -23.55 22.86 -16.63
N GLY A 14 -22.87 22.97 -17.77
CA GLY A 14 -22.87 24.15 -18.66
C GLY A 14 -21.57 24.94 -18.69
N GLU A 15 -20.61 24.67 -17.82
CA GLU A 15 -19.23 25.10 -17.98
C GLU A 15 -18.53 24.18 -18.98
N ASN A 16 -18.36 24.63 -20.22
CA ASN A 16 -17.86 23.79 -21.31
C ASN A 16 -16.45 23.25 -21.07
N ASN A 17 -15.61 23.96 -20.33
CA ASN A 17 -14.25 23.52 -19.99
C ASN A 17 -13.89 23.95 -18.58
N TYR A 18 -13.32 23.02 -17.81
CA TYR A 18 -12.76 23.27 -16.49
C TYR A 18 -11.29 22.89 -16.47
N THR A 19 -10.43 23.80 -16.02
CA THR A 19 -8.98 23.55 -15.86
C THR A 19 -8.66 23.41 -14.38
N PHE A 20 -8.11 22.24 -14.00
CA PHE A 20 -7.69 21.99 -12.64
C PHE A 20 -6.53 22.89 -12.22
N GLY A 21 -6.60 23.44 -11.01
CA GLY A 21 -5.55 24.22 -10.40
C GLY A 21 -4.31 23.40 -10.06
N SER A 22 -3.52 23.87 -9.11
CA SER A 22 -2.34 23.14 -8.62
C SER A 22 -2.69 22.35 -7.36
N ALA A 23 -2.65 21.03 -7.45
CA ALA A 23 -2.60 20.10 -6.32
C ALA A 23 -1.47 19.12 -6.61
N GLU A 24 -0.69 18.70 -5.62
CA GLU A 24 0.53 17.92 -5.86
C GLU A 24 0.23 16.58 -6.55
N TYR A 25 -0.82 15.90 -6.11
CA TYR A 25 -1.23 14.58 -6.62
C TYR A 25 -2.58 14.61 -7.34
N GLY A 26 -3.07 15.79 -7.75
CA GLY A 26 -4.26 15.94 -8.56
C GLY A 26 -5.57 16.09 -7.79
N TYR A 27 -6.68 15.82 -8.49
CA TYR A 27 -8.05 16.05 -8.00
C TYR A 27 -8.87 14.78 -8.14
N PHE A 28 -9.42 14.34 -7.04
CA PHE A 28 -10.31 13.19 -6.99
C PHE A 28 -11.76 13.62 -7.26
N ASP A 29 -12.35 13.03 -8.28
CA ASP A 29 -13.78 13.15 -8.59
C ASP A 29 -14.54 12.16 -7.71
N VAL A 30 -15.33 12.72 -6.79
CA VAL A 30 -16.06 11.94 -5.79
C VAL A 30 -17.18 11.11 -6.44
N ASN A 31 -17.78 11.64 -7.52
CA ASN A 31 -18.93 11.02 -8.17
C ASN A 31 -18.49 9.87 -9.10
N ASN A 32 -17.40 10.07 -9.85
CA ASN A 32 -16.94 9.13 -10.85
C ASN A 32 -15.79 8.22 -10.35
N ASN A 33 -15.31 8.45 -9.12
CA ASN A 33 -14.26 7.63 -8.49
C ASN A 33 -12.94 7.57 -9.29
N VAL A 34 -12.55 8.72 -9.89
CA VAL A 34 -11.36 8.87 -10.74
C VAL A 34 -10.49 10.04 -10.28
N ILE A 35 -9.21 10.06 -10.70
CA ILE A 35 -8.29 11.16 -10.39
C ILE A 35 -7.85 11.83 -11.68
N TYR A 36 -7.92 13.17 -11.70
CA TYR A 36 -7.41 14.03 -12.76
C TYR A 36 -6.10 14.68 -12.33
N LYS A 37 -5.12 14.70 -13.23
CA LYS A 37 -3.85 15.39 -12.96
C LYS A 37 -4.03 16.91 -12.96
N SER A 38 -3.33 17.61 -12.07
CA SER A 38 -3.29 19.07 -12.00
C SER A 38 -2.88 19.71 -13.33
N GLY A 39 -3.46 20.88 -13.63
CA GLY A 39 -3.17 21.62 -14.86
C GLY A 39 -3.84 21.06 -16.12
N THR A 40 -4.60 19.98 -16.02
CA THR A 40 -5.36 19.44 -17.17
C THR A 40 -6.70 20.13 -17.29
N THR A 41 -7.24 20.14 -18.52
CA THR A 41 -8.56 20.70 -18.84
C THR A 41 -9.49 19.55 -19.24
N ILE A 42 -10.69 19.54 -18.69
CA ILE A 42 -11.75 18.61 -19.03
C ILE A 42 -12.98 19.35 -19.56
N THR A 43 -13.81 18.67 -20.36
CA THR A 43 -15.14 19.14 -20.70
C THR A 43 -16.12 18.64 -19.65
N VAL A 44 -16.85 19.57 -19.05
CA VAL A 44 -17.84 19.25 -18.01
C VAL A 44 -19.18 19.02 -18.68
N THR A 45 -19.72 17.82 -18.56
CA THR A 45 -20.99 17.39 -19.15
C THR A 45 -22.08 17.10 -18.12
N GLU A 46 -21.71 17.08 -16.84
CA GLU A 46 -22.58 16.83 -15.70
C GLU A 46 -22.03 17.54 -14.46
N ASN A 47 -22.80 17.62 -13.38
CA ASN A 47 -22.30 18.16 -12.12
C ASN A 47 -21.22 17.26 -11.54
N MET A 48 -20.03 17.81 -11.31
CA MET A 48 -18.87 17.09 -10.79
C MET A 48 -18.43 17.68 -9.45
N GLU A 49 -17.98 16.82 -8.56
CA GLU A 49 -17.47 17.21 -7.25
C GLU A 49 -16.03 16.76 -7.09
N PHE A 50 -15.11 17.70 -6.83
CA PHE A 50 -13.69 17.44 -6.76
C PHE A 50 -13.12 17.76 -5.39
N THR A 51 -12.22 16.89 -4.91
CA THR A 51 -11.37 17.13 -3.75
C THR A 51 -9.91 17.05 -4.14
N SER A 52 -9.08 17.98 -3.68
CA SER A 52 -7.64 17.96 -3.95
C SER A 52 -6.92 16.85 -3.19
N ILE A 53 -5.79 16.41 -3.75
CA ILE A 53 -4.82 15.53 -3.08
C ILE A 53 -3.50 16.29 -3.06
N ASN A 54 -3.16 16.89 -1.91
CA ASN A 54 -1.95 17.70 -1.75
C ASN A 54 -0.83 16.95 -1.03
N THR A 55 -1.19 15.92 -0.29
CA THR A 55 -0.21 15.06 0.39
C THR A 55 -0.47 13.59 0.11
N LEU A 56 0.59 12.90 -0.31
CA LEU A 56 0.61 11.45 -0.42
C LEU A 56 2.02 10.96 -0.17
N SER A 57 2.19 10.09 0.79
CA SER A 57 3.48 9.46 1.06
C SER A 57 3.30 8.02 1.52
N ILE A 58 4.35 7.22 1.38
CA ILE A 58 4.34 5.82 1.78
C ILE A 58 5.61 5.47 2.55
N GLU A 59 5.44 4.80 3.67
CA GLU A 59 6.52 4.30 4.50
C GLU A 59 6.33 2.81 4.81
N ALA A 60 7.35 1.99 4.51
CA ALA A 60 7.37 0.59 4.93
C ALA A 60 7.97 0.46 6.33
N THR A 61 7.31 -0.31 7.19
CA THR A 61 7.79 -0.61 8.54
C THR A 61 9.05 -1.45 8.46
N LYS A 62 10.12 -1.07 9.17
CA LYS A 62 11.41 -1.80 9.21
C LYS A 62 11.30 -3.22 9.78
N GLY A 63 10.29 -3.48 10.60
CA GLY A 63 10.01 -4.79 11.18
C GLY A 63 9.26 -5.71 10.22
N VAL A 64 9.50 -7.02 10.37
CA VAL A 64 8.78 -8.08 9.66
C VAL A 64 8.13 -9.00 10.68
N GLY A 65 6.86 -9.35 10.47
CA GLY A 65 6.13 -10.26 11.35
C GLY A 65 5.91 -11.64 10.72
N ILE A 66 5.43 -12.58 11.55
CA ILE A 66 4.90 -13.86 11.07
C ILE A 66 3.40 -13.70 10.85
N ARG A 67 2.90 -14.19 9.72
CA ARG A 67 1.47 -14.35 9.44
C ARG A 67 1.02 -15.71 9.97
N PHE A 68 0.11 -15.70 10.94
CA PHE A 68 -0.48 -16.89 11.55
C PHE A 68 -1.89 -17.13 10.99
N ALA A 69 -1.96 -17.63 9.77
CA ALA A 69 -3.22 -18.03 9.14
C ALA A 69 -2.98 -19.35 8.40
N ASP A 70 -4.01 -19.90 7.74
CA ASP A 70 -3.93 -21.20 7.04
C ASP A 70 -2.74 -21.27 6.07
N SER A 71 -2.43 -20.16 5.41
CA SER A 71 -1.17 -19.99 4.68
C SER A 71 -0.23 -19.10 5.48
N SER A 72 0.56 -19.71 6.37
CA SER A 72 1.55 -18.98 7.17
C SER A 72 2.74 -18.47 6.34
N GLY A 73 3.37 -17.41 6.79
CA GLY A 73 4.50 -16.79 6.08
C GLY A 73 5.05 -15.53 6.75
N LEU A 74 5.80 -14.74 5.99
CA LEU A 74 6.28 -13.42 6.43
C LEU A 74 5.30 -12.33 6.03
N ARG A 75 5.05 -11.39 6.96
CA ARG A 75 4.18 -10.23 6.78
C ARG A 75 4.98 -8.96 6.86
N PHE A 76 4.86 -8.14 5.81
CA PHE A 76 5.37 -6.79 5.72
C PHE A 76 4.22 -5.81 5.99
N LYS A 77 4.55 -4.64 6.52
CA LYS A 77 3.57 -3.58 6.85
C LYS A 77 4.02 -2.26 6.23
N ALA A 78 3.07 -1.45 5.81
CA ALA A 78 3.31 -0.08 5.37
C ALA A 78 2.19 0.84 5.85
N THR A 79 2.47 2.13 5.82
CA THR A 79 1.52 3.20 6.11
C THR A 79 1.53 4.18 4.95
N ILE A 80 0.34 4.53 4.45
CA ILE A 80 0.14 5.63 3.52
C ILE A 80 -0.41 6.81 4.31
N THR A 81 0.23 7.96 4.17
CA THR A 81 -0.26 9.22 4.71
C THR A 81 -0.80 10.07 3.57
N THR A 82 -2.04 10.54 3.69
CA THR A 82 -2.69 11.41 2.73
C THR A 82 -3.69 12.33 3.42
N ASP A 83 -3.90 13.50 2.85
CA ASP A 83 -4.97 14.44 3.23
C ASP A 83 -6.32 14.05 2.62
N ASN A 84 -6.36 13.11 1.65
CA ASN A 84 -7.58 12.67 0.99
C ASN A 84 -7.82 11.15 1.17
N LYS A 85 -8.46 10.79 2.28
CA LYS A 85 -8.76 9.39 2.63
C LYS A 85 -9.80 8.75 1.68
N THR A 86 -10.70 9.55 1.13
CA THR A 86 -11.71 9.05 0.19
C THR A 86 -11.05 8.58 -1.09
N ALA A 87 -10.13 9.39 -1.64
CA ALA A 87 -9.34 9.00 -2.80
C ALA A 87 -8.51 7.74 -2.55
N LEU A 88 -7.91 7.59 -1.36
CA LEU A 88 -7.13 6.41 -1.00
C LEU A 88 -7.95 5.11 -1.06
N ASN A 89 -9.22 5.16 -0.68
CA ASN A 89 -10.12 4.01 -0.71
C ASN A 89 -10.71 3.72 -2.10
N SER A 90 -10.42 4.55 -3.09
CA SER A 90 -10.90 4.40 -4.46
C SER A 90 -10.08 3.40 -5.27
N ASP A 91 -10.63 2.96 -6.41
CA ASP A 91 -9.89 2.15 -7.39
C ASP A 91 -8.89 2.99 -8.21
N ALA A 92 -8.97 4.34 -8.13
CA ALA A 92 -8.02 5.24 -8.77
C ALA A 92 -6.63 5.23 -8.08
N ILE A 93 -6.53 4.73 -6.85
CA ILE A 93 -5.26 4.50 -6.15
C ILE A 93 -5.09 3.01 -5.93
N THR A 94 -3.94 2.47 -6.34
CA THR A 94 -3.55 1.09 -6.08
C THR A 94 -2.30 1.06 -5.19
N GLU A 95 -2.27 0.17 -4.23
CA GLU A 95 -1.15 0.04 -3.31
C GLU A 95 -0.81 -1.43 -3.07
N GLY A 96 0.43 -1.68 -2.63
CA GLY A 96 0.89 -3.03 -2.37
C GLY A 96 2.36 -3.13 -2.00
N PHE A 97 2.88 -4.33 -2.17
CA PHE A 97 4.29 -4.65 -1.94
C PHE A 97 4.89 -5.34 -3.15
N LEU A 98 6.13 -4.96 -3.46
CA LEU A 98 7.04 -5.74 -4.28
C LEU A 98 7.93 -6.54 -3.33
N ILE A 99 7.89 -7.87 -3.43
CA ILE A 99 8.63 -8.78 -2.53
C ILE A 99 9.53 -9.69 -3.37
N THR A 100 10.78 -9.83 -2.96
CA THR A 100 11.71 -10.77 -3.60
C THR A 100 12.63 -11.39 -2.54
N THR A 101 13.41 -12.38 -2.93
CA THR A 101 14.44 -12.94 -2.03
C THR A 101 15.68 -12.07 -2.02
N ASN A 102 16.42 -12.10 -0.91
CA ASN A 102 17.60 -11.24 -0.74
C ASN A 102 18.70 -11.51 -1.76
N ASP A 103 18.87 -12.76 -2.19
CA ASP A 103 19.81 -13.16 -3.24
C ASP A 103 19.46 -12.49 -4.58
N ILE A 104 18.21 -12.62 -5.03
CA ILE A 104 17.72 -11.97 -6.25
C ILE A 104 17.84 -10.44 -6.15
N TYR A 105 17.48 -9.85 -5.00
CA TYR A 105 17.60 -8.42 -4.79
C TYR A 105 19.07 -7.94 -4.88
N THR A 106 20.00 -8.70 -4.34
CA THR A 106 21.43 -8.36 -4.36
C THR A 106 21.97 -8.30 -5.79
N GLU A 107 21.55 -9.24 -6.65
CA GLU A 107 22.00 -9.34 -8.04
C GLU A 107 21.24 -8.38 -8.98
N ASN A 108 19.92 -8.26 -8.82
CA ASN A 108 19.05 -7.64 -9.81
C ASN A 108 18.14 -6.55 -9.25
N ARG A 109 18.23 -6.20 -7.94
CA ARG A 109 17.27 -5.34 -7.24
C ARG A 109 15.84 -5.88 -7.41
N PHE A 110 14.89 -5.04 -7.78
CA PHE A 110 13.51 -5.46 -8.10
C PHE A 110 13.29 -5.69 -9.60
N ASN A 111 14.34 -5.80 -10.42
CA ASN A 111 14.23 -6.12 -11.84
C ASN A 111 14.28 -7.63 -12.14
N GLY A 112 14.51 -8.45 -11.13
CA GLY A 112 14.49 -9.91 -11.24
C GLY A 112 13.09 -10.50 -10.97
N LYS A 113 13.07 -11.74 -10.43
CA LYS A 113 11.81 -12.38 -10.04
C LYS A 113 11.22 -11.70 -8.80
N VAL A 114 10.10 -11.00 -8.97
CA VAL A 114 9.40 -10.23 -7.93
C VAL A 114 7.98 -10.76 -7.80
N LEU A 115 7.52 -10.89 -6.56
CA LEU A 115 6.12 -11.12 -6.23
C LEU A 115 5.47 -9.75 -5.96
N THR A 116 4.45 -9.41 -6.75
CA THR A 116 3.59 -8.26 -6.49
C THR A 116 2.41 -8.70 -5.62
N VAL A 117 2.25 -8.05 -4.48
CA VAL A 117 1.14 -8.28 -3.55
C VAL A 117 0.35 -7.00 -3.44
N GLU A 118 -0.74 -6.90 -4.19
CA GLU A 118 -1.65 -5.76 -4.13
C GLU A 118 -2.58 -5.85 -2.92
N ASN A 119 -2.91 -4.71 -2.34
CA ASN A 119 -3.99 -4.57 -1.36
C ASN A 119 -5.33 -4.50 -2.10
N LYS A 120 -5.80 -5.65 -2.59
CA LYS A 120 -7.06 -5.73 -3.33
C LYS A 120 -8.26 -5.61 -2.40
N PRO A 121 -9.32 -4.93 -2.83
CA PRO A 121 -10.55 -4.90 -2.06
C PRO A 121 -11.16 -6.30 -1.95
N GLU A 122 -11.47 -6.70 -0.71
CA GLU A 122 -12.38 -7.81 -0.42
C GLU A 122 -13.74 -7.18 -0.07
N ASP A 123 -14.81 -7.66 -0.69
CA ASP A 123 -16.18 -7.13 -0.52
C ASP A 123 -16.29 -5.60 -0.78
N GLY A 124 -15.52 -5.07 -1.74
CA GLY A 124 -15.54 -3.68 -2.13
C GLY A 124 -14.83 -2.72 -1.18
N LYS A 125 -14.05 -3.24 -0.22
CA LYS A 125 -13.22 -2.42 0.69
C LYS A 125 -11.79 -2.90 0.68
N LYS A 126 -10.85 -1.96 0.54
CA LYS A 126 -9.43 -2.23 0.72
C LYS A 126 -9.12 -2.50 2.19
N TRP A 127 -8.15 -3.37 2.40
CA TRP A 127 -7.68 -3.71 3.74
C TRP A 127 -6.71 -2.65 4.27
N PHE A 128 -7.25 -1.60 4.87
CA PHE A 128 -6.49 -0.72 5.75
C PHE A 128 -6.82 -1.04 7.20
N ASN A 129 -5.79 -1.14 8.04
CA ASN A 129 -5.97 -1.23 9.47
C ASN A 129 -6.15 0.20 9.96
N ASP A 130 -7.39 0.56 10.27
CA ASP A 130 -7.80 1.86 10.81
C ASP A 130 -7.71 3.07 9.84
N GLU A 131 -8.10 4.23 10.35
CA GLU A 131 -8.05 5.53 9.70
C GLU A 131 -6.62 6.01 9.34
N GLU A 132 -5.59 5.23 9.72
CA GLU A 132 -4.18 5.60 9.57
C GLU A 132 -3.55 5.16 8.23
N GLY A 133 -4.30 4.55 7.32
CA GLY A 133 -3.76 4.09 6.02
C GLY A 133 -2.75 2.93 6.13
N LYS A 134 -2.79 2.15 7.21
CA LYS A 134 -1.92 0.99 7.41
C LYS A 134 -2.43 -0.23 6.68
N TYR A 135 -1.55 -0.92 5.97
CA TYR A 135 -1.88 -2.18 5.29
C TYR A 135 -0.73 -3.19 5.36
N CYS A 136 -1.00 -4.42 4.92
CA CYS A 136 -0.04 -5.50 4.99
C CYS A 136 0.05 -6.26 3.67
N GLY A 137 1.26 -6.70 3.30
CA GLY A 137 1.51 -7.71 2.29
C GLY A 137 2.21 -8.93 2.89
N SER A 138 1.93 -10.12 2.37
CA SER A 138 2.54 -11.35 2.91
C SER A 138 3.09 -12.24 1.80
N VAL A 139 4.26 -12.80 2.03
CA VAL A 139 4.74 -13.95 1.25
C VAL A 139 4.44 -15.21 2.05
N VAL A 140 3.74 -16.16 1.41
CA VAL A 140 3.27 -17.39 2.03
C VAL A 140 3.88 -18.62 1.36
N ASN A 141 3.63 -19.82 1.92
CA ASN A 141 4.12 -21.10 1.39
C ASN A 141 5.65 -21.14 1.27
N ILE A 142 6.35 -20.54 2.25
CA ILE A 142 7.80 -20.55 2.32
C ILE A 142 8.25 -21.97 2.68
N VAL A 143 9.00 -22.60 1.76
CA VAL A 143 9.55 -23.96 1.95
C VAL A 143 10.88 -23.90 2.70
N ASP A 144 11.74 -22.99 2.31
CA ASP A 144 13.04 -22.75 2.97
C ASP A 144 12.86 -21.64 4.03
N TYR A 145 12.77 -22.03 5.29
CA TYR A 145 12.55 -21.13 6.42
C TYR A 145 13.74 -20.20 6.71
N THR A 146 14.93 -20.53 6.16
CA THR A 146 16.14 -19.72 6.35
C THR A 146 16.30 -18.65 5.28
N ARG A 147 15.57 -18.76 4.16
CA ARG A 147 15.64 -17.81 3.05
C ARG A 147 15.15 -16.42 3.48
N LYS A 148 16.00 -15.43 3.23
CA LYS A 148 15.70 -14.04 3.56
C LYS A 148 14.91 -13.38 2.43
N PHE A 149 13.95 -12.55 2.80
CA PHE A 149 13.12 -11.74 1.90
C PHE A 149 13.32 -10.27 2.17
N VAL A 150 13.19 -9.49 1.10
CA VAL A 150 13.14 -8.03 1.13
C VAL A 150 11.87 -7.57 0.43
N ALA A 151 11.36 -6.41 0.84
CA ALA A 151 10.19 -5.81 0.26
C ALA A 151 10.34 -4.30 0.16
N LYS A 152 9.64 -3.69 -0.78
CA LYS A 152 9.30 -2.28 -0.77
C LYS A 152 7.80 -2.13 -0.98
N ALA A 153 7.20 -1.16 -0.30
CA ALA A 153 5.81 -0.80 -0.50
C ALA A 153 5.69 0.20 -1.64
N TYR A 154 4.57 0.20 -2.32
CA TYR A 154 4.24 1.18 -3.35
C TYR A 154 2.80 1.66 -3.23
N VAL A 155 2.57 2.87 -3.73
CA VAL A 155 1.25 3.45 -4.00
C VAL A 155 1.29 4.07 -5.38
N THR A 156 0.30 3.75 -6.22
CA THR A 156 0.19 4.24 -7.59
C THR A 156 -1.11 5.01 -7.75
N ILE A 157 -1.02 6.21 -8.28
CA ILE A 157 -2.15 7.04 -8.69
C ILE A 157 -2.40 6.76 -10.17
N ASN A 158 -3.61 6.31 -10.50
CA ASN A 158 -4.04 6.05 -11.86
C ASN A 158 -4.85 7.25 -12.35
N TYR A 159 -4.19 8.17 -13.04
CA TYR A 159 -4.87 9.33 -13.62
C TYR A 159 -5.68 8.93 -14.85
N VAL A 160 -6.87 9.51 -15.02
CA VAL A 160 -7.71 9.28 -16.22
C VAL A 160 -7.08 9.86 -17.48
N ASN A 161 -6.35 10.95 -17.34
CA ASN A 161 -5.88 11.81 -18.44
C ASN A 161 -4.36 12.03 -18.46
N ALA A 162 -3.61 11.20 -17.76
CA ALA A 162 -2.14 11.23 -17.73
C ALA A 162 -1.60 9.83 -17.39
N ASP A 163 -0.29 9.66 -17.55
CA ASP A 163 0.41 8.46 -17.10
C ASP A 163 0.30 8.29 -15.59
N ALA A 164 0.19 7.05 -15.14
CA ALA A 164 0.16 6.72 -13.72
C ALA A 164 1.46 7.15 -13.03
N GLU A 165 1.33 7.59 -11.79
CA GLU A 165 2.45 8.00 -10.95
C GLU A 165 2.58 7.06 -9.75
N THR A 166 3.80 6.54 -9.52
CA THR A 166 4.07 5.59 -8.43
C THR A 166 5.08 6.16 -7.44
N LEU A 167 4.70 6.17 -6.17
CA LEU A 167 5.59 6.42 -5.06
C LEU A 167 5.98 5.09 -4.42
N GLU A 168 7.23 4.98 -3.99
CA GLU A 168 7.78 3.78 -3.38
C GLU A 168 8.45 4.10 -2.05
N SER A 169 8.36 3.16 -1.11
CA SER A 169 9.06 3.26 0.18
C SER A 169 10.53 2.85 0.06
N ASP A 170 11.28 3.06 1.12
CA ASP A 170 12.55 2.38 1.33
C ASP A 170 12.37 0.86 1.33
N VAL A 171 13.45 0.15 1.00
CA VAL A 171 13.51 -1.31 1.05
C VAL A 171 13.67 -1.77 2.50
N VAL A 172 12.82 -2.70 2.91
CA VAL A 172 12.78 -3.24 4.26
C VAL A 172 12.88 -4.78 4.26
N GLY A 173 13.01 -5.35 5.45
CA GLY A 173 13.03 -6.80 5.64
C GLY A 173 14.43 -7.33 5.90
N TYR A 174 15.05 -8.00 4.92
CA TYR A 174 16.30 -8.76 5.06
C TYR A 174 16.18 -9.86 6.12
N LYS A 175 14.98 -10.41 6.32
CA LYS A 175 14.65 -11.41 7.36
C LYS A 175 14.14 -12.69 6.72
N SER A 176 14.41 -13.79 7.40
CA SER A 176 13.80 -15.10 7.14
C SER A 176 12.72 -15.37 8.20
N ILE A 177 11.79 -16.29 7.89
CA ILE A 177 10.75 -16.65 8.86
C ILE A 177 11.36 -17.31 10.11
N SER A 178 12.42 -18.13 9.91
CA SER A 178 13.22 -18.71 11.01
C SER A 178 13.88 -17.63 11.86
N GLY A 179 14.47 -16.60 11.25
CA GLY A 179 15.08 -15.50 11.98
C GLY A 179 14.09 -14.70 12.81
N VAL A 180 12.86 -14.47 12.32
CA VAL A 180 11.79 -13.81 13.08
C VAL A 180 11.30 -14.71 14.21
N ALA A 181 11.13 -16.01 13.97
CA ALA A 181 10.70 -16.97 14.98
C ALA A 181 11.73 -17.07 16.13
N ASN A 182 13.00 -17.20 15.82
CA ASN A 182 14.05 -17.20 16.83
C ASN A 182 14.08 -15.89 17.64
N TYR A 183 13.93 -14.73 16.97
CA TYR A 183 13.85 -13.43 17.69
C TYR A 183 12.69 -13.40 18.70
N ILE A 184 11.52 -13.93 18.35
CA ILE A 184 10.36 -14.01 19.25
C ILE A 184 10.68 -14.88 20.48
N ILE A 185 11.33 -16.02 20.28
CA ILE A 185 11.68 -16.95 21.37
C ILE A 185 12.78 -16.36 22.27
N ASP A 186 13.85 -15.88 21.67
CA ASP A 186 15.05 -15.41 22.37
C ASP A 186 14.78 -14.15 23.22
N ASN A 187 13.78 -13.36 22.85
CA ASN A 187 13.33 -12.19 23.61
C ASN A 187 12.14 -12.47 24.55
N GLY A 188 11.73 -13.73 24.70
CA GLY A 188 10.67 -14.12 25.63
C GLY A 188 9.26 -13.71 25.19
N PHE A 189 9.07 -13.33 23.92
CA PHE A 189 7.75 -12.87 23.42
C PHE A 189 6.80 -14.01 23.07
N ILE A 190 7.27 -15.25 23.08
CA ILE A 190 6.46 -16.43 22.67
C ILE A 190 5.18 -16.58 23.51
N GLY A 191 5.23 -16.23 24.80
CA GLY A 191 4.08 -16.27 25.69
C GLY A 191 2.94 -15.29 25.34
N ASN A 192 3.19 -14.32 24.44
CA ASN A 192 2.17 -13.38 23.97
C ASN A 192 1.26 -13.97 22.87
N TYR A 193 1.50 -15.19 22.44
CA TYR A 193 0.79 -15.87 21.36
C TYR A 193 -0.02 -17.05 21.90
N ASP A 194 -1.11 -17.38 21.23
CA ASP A 194 -1.88 -18.59 21.53
C ASP A 194 -1.08 -19.87 21.20
N GLU A 195 -1.54 -21.02 21.66
CA GLU A 195 -0.84 -22.30 21.51
C GLU A 195 -0.58 -22.67 20.04
N LYS A 196 -1.53 -22.37 19.13
CA LYS A 196 -1.38 -22.64 17.69
C LYS A 196 -0.28 -21.81 17.08
N ALA A 197 -0.22 -20.52 17.41
CA ALA A 197 0.83 -19.62 16.96
C ALA A 197 2.19 -19.98 17.57
N GLN A 198 2.25 -20.38 18.86
CA GLN A 198 3.47 -20.86 19.52
C GLN A 198 4.02 -22.12 18.82
N ALA A 199 3.16 -23.07 18.47
CA ALA A 199 3.57 -24.27 17.75
C ALA A 199 4.18 -23.92 16.36
N LEU A 200 3.60 -22.96 15.64
CA LEU A 200 4.14 -22.47 14.38
C LEU A 200 5.48 -21.73 14.56
N ILE A 201 5.62 -20.90 15.59
CA ILE A 201 6.86 -20.22 15.91
C ILE A 201 7.98 -21.24 16.17
N ASN A 202 7.72 -22.26 17.00
CA ASN A 202 8.69 -23.32 17.29
C ASN A 202 9.07 -24.10 16.02
N LYS A 203 8.10 -24.47 15.19
CA LYS A 203 8.35 -25.13 13.90
C LYS A 203 9.27 -24.28 12.99
N PHE A 204 9.00 -22.98 12.87
CA PHE A 204 9.81 -22.10 12.02
C PHE A 204 11.21 -21.83 12.60
N ALA A 205 11.36 -21.88 13.92
CA ALA A 205 12.64 -21.82 14.60
C ALA A 205 13.46 -23.13 14.52
N GLY A 206 12.85 -24.23 14.06
CA GLY A 206 13.48 -25.55 14.04
C GLY A 206 13.54 -26.24 15.41
N LYS A 207 12.57 -25.95 16.27
CA LYS A 207 12.44 -26.49 17.65
C LYS A 207 11.23 -27.39 17.77
#